data_509e79c28655bad639f78f63892deb56
#
_entry.id   509e79c28655bad639f78f63892deb56
#
_cell.length_a   1.000
_cell.length_b   1.000
_cell.length_c   1.000
_cell.angle_alpha   90.00
_cell.angle_beta   90.00
_cell.angle_gamma   90.00
#
_symmetry.space_group_name_H-M   'P 1'
#
loop_
_entity.id
_entity.type
_entity.pdbx_description
1 polymer ?
#
loop_
_entity_poly.entity_id
_entity_poly.type
_entity_poly.pdbx_seq_one_letter_code
_entity_poly.pdbx_strand_id
1 'polypeptide(L)'
;MFQGYSNETFEFFMAIRFNNNRAFFQENRDWYLRAVREPSLALAQDLADLAEEIDPNLERRPHRVVSRINRDIRFSRDKSPYRDCSWISFHHTGEEKGKLPGLFFEVRDSGGFYRSEEHTV
;
A
#
# COMPACT_ATOMS: atom_id res chain seq x y z
N MET A 1 0.42 -6.06 15.89
CA MET A 1 -0.06 -7.31 15.28
C MET A 1 -1.21 -7.03 14.33
N PHE A 2 -1.11 -7.55 13.13
CA PHE A 2 -2.16 -7.39 12.13
C PHE A 2 -3.41 -8.20 12.50
N GLN A 3 -4.56 -7.53 12.53
CA GLN A 3 -5.84 -8.14 12.89
C GLN A 3 -6.75 -8.39 11.68
N GLY A 4 -6.24 -8.16 10.47
CA GLY A 4 -7.02 -8.25 9.25
C GLY A 4 -7.56 -6.91 8.80
N TYR A 5 -7.99 -6.86 7.55
CA TYR A 5 -8.76 -5.74 7.03
C TYR A 5 -10.24 -6.02 7.29
N SER A 6 -11.02 -4.96 7.43
CA SER A 6 -12.45 -5.06 7.72
C SER A 6 -13.28 -4.57 6.54
N ASN A 7 -14.61 -4.70 6.64
CA ASN A 7 -15.50 -4.12 5.64
C ASN A 7 -15.31 -2.60 5.54
N GLU A 8 -14.94 -1.93 6.63
CA GLU A 8 -14.65 -0.50 6.61
C GLU A 8 -13.52 -0.15 5.66
N THR A 9 -12.53 -1.05 5.50
CA THR A 9 -11.42 -0.85 4.56
C THR A 9 -11.94 -0.77 3.13
N PHE A 10 -12.77 -1.72 2.74
CA PHE A 10 -13.31 -1.80 1.38
C PHE A 10 -14.32 -0.68 1.13
N GLU A 11 -15.13 -0.36 2.14
CA GLU A 11 -16.05 0.76 2.09
C GLU A 11 -15.33 2.10 1.92
N PHE A 12 -14.18 2.27 2.58
CA PHE A 12 -13.37 3.47 2.40
C PHE A 12 -12.88 3.60 0.96
N PHE A 13 -12.35 2.52 0.39
CA PHE A 13 -11.87 2.56 -1.00
C PHE A 13 -12.99 2.90 -1.98
N MET A 14 -14.17 2.36 -1.74
CA MET A 14 -15.35 2.69 -2.55
C MET A 14 -15.71 4.17 -2.40
N ALA A 15 -15.74 4.67 -1.16
CA ALA A 15 -16.10 6.05 -0.87
C ALA A 15 -15.12 7.04 -1.48
N ILE A 16 -13.80 6.79 -1.36
CA ILE A 16 -12.79 7.69 -1.92
C ILE A 16 -12.80 7.66 -3.46
N ARG A 17 -13.17 6.54 -4.06
CA ARG A 17 -13.30 6.44 -5.52
C ARG A 17 -14.36 7.42 -6.03
N PHE A 18 -15.49 7.50 -5.36
CA PHE A 18 -16.60 8.36 -5.77
C PHE A 18 -16.50 9.79 -5.25
N ASN A 19 -15.62 10.04 -4.28
CA ASN A 19 -15.43 11.36 -3.65
C ASN A 19 -13.94 11.68 -3.58
N ASN A 20 -13.26 11.60 -4.71
CA ASN A 20 -11.81 11.72 -4.76
C ASN A 20 -11.39 13.19 -4.79
N ASN A 21 -11.50 13.84 -3.63
CA ASN A 21 -11.15 15.23 -3.47
C ASN A 21 -10.63 15.49 -2.06
N ARG A 22 -9.95 16.61 -1.91
CA ARG A 22 -9.27 16.97 -0.68
C ARG A 22 -10.23 17.18 0.50
N ALA A 23 -11.37 17.79 0.26
CA ALA A 23 -12.34 18.06 1.31
C ALA A 23 -12.87 16.76 1.91
N PHE A 24 -13.25 15.81 1.07
CA PHE A 24 -13.71 14.50 1.53
C PHE A 24 -12.63 13.78 2.33
N PHE A 25 -11.38 13.77 1.84
CA PHE A 25 -10.31 13.07 2.53
C PHE A 25 -10.02 13.71 3.88
N GLN A 26 -9.99 15.03 3.98
CA GLN A 26 -9.74 15.71 5.25
C GLN A 26 -10.84 15.39 6.27
N GLU A 27 -12.09 15.33 5.87
CA GLU A 27 -13.20 14.97 6.75
C GLU A 27 -13.15 13.50 7.20
N ASN A 28 -12.57 12.62 6.37
CA ASN A 28 -12.57 11.20 6.60
C ASN A 28 -11.16 10.63 6.86
N ARG A 29 -10.21 11.49 7.21
CA ARG A 29 -8.82 11.10 7.44
C ARG A 29 -8.71 10.05 8.55
N ASP A 30 -9.47 10.18 9.62
CA ASP A 30 -9.46 9.21 10.72
C ASP A 30 -9.96 7.83 10.26
N TRP A 31 -10.94 7.81 9.37
CA TRP A 31 -11.41 6.58 8.76
C TRP A 31 -10.28 5.90 7.97
N TYR A 32 -9.57 6.68 7.15
CA TYR A 32 -8.43 6.18 6.40
C TYR A 32 -7.36 5.60 7.32
N LEU A 33 -6.99 6.33 8.37
CA LEU A 33 -5.95 5.88 9.30
C LEU A 33 -6.35 4.58 9.98
N ARG A 34 -7.58 4.50 10.48
CA ARG A 34 -8.08 3.32 11.20
C ARG A 34 -8.29 2.12 10.29
N ALA A 35 -8.84 2.32 9.12
CA ALA A 35 -9.27 1.23 8.25
C ALA A 35 -8.20 0.78 7.26
N VAL A 36 -7.26 1.64 6.89
CA VAL A 36 -6.28 1.37 5.84
C VAL A 36 -4.85 1.48 6.36
N ARG A 37 -4.47 2.65 6.89
CA ARG A 37 -3.06 2.93 7.22
C ARG A 37 -2.56 2.07 8.37
N GLU A 38 -3.26 2.07 9.49
CA GLU A 38 -2.83 1.30 10.67
C GLU A 38 -2.81 -0.21 10.41
N PRO A 39 -3.85 -0.82 9.80
CA PRO A 39 -3.78 -2.23 9.45
C PRO A 39 -2.64 -2.55 8.48
N SER A 40 -2.40 -1.70 7.50
CA SER A 40 -1.32 -1.92 6.53
C SER A 40 0.06 -1.86 7.18
N LEU A 41 0.27 -0.92 8.10
CA LEU A 41 1.52 -0.85 8.84
C LEU A 41 1.72 -2.09 9.73
N ALA A 42 0.66 -2.57 10.38
CA ALA A 42 0.72 -3.77 11.20
C ALA A 42 1.04 -5.01 10.35
N LEU A 43 0.41 -5.14 9.19
CA LEU A 43 0.71 -6.24 8.27
C LEU A 43 2.16 -6.19 7.78
N ALA A 44 2.65 -5.01 7.41
CA ALA A 44 4.03 -4.84 6.99
C ALA A 44 5.01 -5.22 8.09
N GLN A 45 4.70 -4.87 9.33
CA GLN A 45 5.53 -5.23 10.48
C GLN A 45 5.57 -6.75 10.67
N ASP A 46 4.41 -7.41 10.58
CA ASP A 46 4.33 -8.86 10.74
C ASP A 46 5.04 -9.60 9.60
N LEU A 47 5.02 -9.04 8.39
CA LEU A 47 5.66 -9.65 7.23
C LEU A 47 7.16 -9.33 7.10
N ALA A 48 7.67 -8.42 7.91
CA ALA A 48 9.07 -7.98 7.80
C ALA A 48 10.04 -9.14 8.02
N ASP A 49 9.75 -10.03 8.97
CA ASP A 49 10.60 -11.18 9.25
C ASP A 49 10.63 -12.16 8.08
N LEU A 50 9.47 -12.39 7.46
CA LEU A 50 9.39 -13.23 6.27
C LEU A 50 10.19 -12.62 5.11
N ALA A 51 10.08 -11.30 4.92
CA ALA A 51 10.83 -10.61 3.89
C ALA A 51 12.33 -10.74 4.12
N GLU A 52 12.79 -10.65 5.38
CA GLU A 52 14.20 -10.83 5.72
C GLU A 52 14.69 -12.24 5.40
N GLU A 53 13.86 -13.26 5.68
CA GLU A 53 14.20 -14.65 5.35
C GLU A 53 14.34 -14.86 3.84
N ILE A 54 13.51 -14.19 3.06
CA ILE A 54 13.55 -14.30 1.60
C ILE A 54 14.77 -13.57 1.05
N ASP A 55 14.99 -12.33 1.48
CA ASP A 55 16.15 -11.55 1.06
C ASP A 55 16.43 -10.46 2.09
N PRO A 56 17.54 -10.56 2.85
CA PRO A 56 17.85 -9.56 3.88
C PRO A 56 18.15 -8.16 3.34
N ASN A 57 18.31 -8.01 2.04
CA ASN A 57 18.58 -6.71 1.41
C ASN A 57 17.32 -5.95 1.01
N LEU A 58 16.13 -6.53 1.24
CA LEU A 58 14.88 -5.85 0.98
C LEU A 58 14.63 -4.75 2.01
N GLU A 59 14.06 -3.62 1.54
CA GLU A 59 13.55 -2.60 2.44
C GLU A 59 12.39 -3.19 3.24
N ARG A 60 12.41 -3.06 4.58
CA ARG A 60 11.44 -3.70 5.46
C ARG A 60 10.78 -2.73 6.43
N ARG A 61 11.19 -1.47 6.45
CA ARG A 61 10.59 -0.47 7.35
C ARG A 61 9.14 -0.22 6.93
N PRO A 62 8.15 -0.45 7.83
CA PRO A 62 6.74 -0.36 7.43
C PRO A 62 6.37 0.94 6.73
N HIS A 63 6.82 2.09 7.25
CA HIS A 63 6.49 3.39 6.67
C HIS A 63 7.10 3.60 5.27
N ARG A 64 8.07 2.80 4.87
CA ARG A 64 8.69 2.88 3.55
C ARG A 64 8.11 1.90 2.55
N VAL A 65 7.56 0.78 3.05
CA VAL A 65 7.04 -0.27 2.17
C VAL A 65 5.53 -0.15 1.95
N VAL A 66 4.80 0.52 2.85
CA VAL A 66 3.36 0.77 2.67
C VAL A 66 3.17 1.99 1.77
N SER A 67 2.30 1.83 0.77
CA SER A 67 2.01 2.91 -0.18
C SER A 67 1.37 4.12 0.52
N ARG A 68 1.61 5.29 -0.03
CA ARG A 68 0.91 6.51 0.37
C ARG A 68 -0.41 6.60 -0.38
N ILE A 69 -1.40 7.18 0.25
CA ILE A 69 -2.69 7.37 -0.42
C ILE A 69 -2.62 8.43 -1.53
N ASN A 70 -1.69 9.36 -1.44
CA ASN A 70 -1.53 10.41 -2.42
C ASN A 70 -0.98 9.85 -3.73
N ARG A 71 -1.59 10.25 -4.85
CA ARG A 71 -1.13 9.92 -6.20
C ARG A 71 -0.18 10.99 -6.72
N ASP A 72 0.80 10.56 -7.49
CA ASP A 72 1.60 11.48 -8.30
C ASP A 72 0.82 11.74 -9.58
N ILE A 73 0.26 12.95 -9.69
CA ILE A 73 -0.63 13.31 -10.81
C ILE A 73 0.02 14.26 -11.81
N ARG A 74 1.33 14.53 -11.68
CA ARG A 74 2.02 15.50 -12.51
C ARG A 74 1.91 15.21 -14.00
N PHE A 75 1.95 13.93 -14.37
CA PHE A 75 1.93 13.48 -15.75
C PHE A 75 0.70 12.64 -16.08
N SER A 76 -0.29 12.63 -15.21
CA SER A 76 -1.49 11.84 -15.39
C SER A 76 -2.63 12.68 -15.97
N ARG A 77 -3.44 12.07 -16.83
CA ARG A 77 -4.69 12.69 -17.30
C ARG A 77 -5.72 12.75 -16.20
N ASP A 78 -5.79 11.69 -15.39
CA ASP A 78 -6.64 11.63 -14.22
C ASP A 78 -5.97 12.39 -13.09
N LYS A 79 -6.60 13.48 -12.65
CA LYS A 79 -6.09 14.34 -11.58
C LYS A 79 -6.68 14.02 -10.21
N SER A 80 -7.28 12.85 -10.06
CA SER A 80 -7.74 12.38 -8.76
C SER A 80 -6.56 12.31 -7.80
N PRO A 81 -6.60 13.01 -6.65
CA PRO A 81 -5.42 13.12 -5.79
C PRO A 81 -5.14 11.90 -4.93
N TYR A 82 -6.09 10.97 -4.81
CA TYR A 82 -5.96 9.84 -3.90
C TYR A 82 -6.14 8.51 -4.61
N ARG A 83 -5.44 7.48 -4.08
CA ARG A 83 -5.57 6.10 -4.54
C ARG A 83 -6.80 5.45 -3.92
N ASP A 84 -7.40 4.51 -4.64
CA ASP A 84 -8.50 3.69 -4.14
C ASP A 84 -8.03 2.27 -3.81
N CYS A 85 -6.75 2.14 -3.51
CA CYS A 85 -6.14 0.88 -3.08
C CYS A 85 -4.90 1.20 -2.23
N SER A 86 -4.40 0.17 -1.55
CA SER A 86 -3.16 0.27 -0.79
C SER A 86 -2.30 -0.93 -1.11
N TRP A 87 -0.98 -0.77 -1.09
CA TRP A 87 -0.08 -1.89 -1.28
C TRP A 87 1.09 -1.83 -0.31
N ILE A 88 1.73 -2.99 -0.17
CA ILE A 88 2.96 -3.15 0.60
C ILE A 88 3.98 -3.73 -0.38
N SER A 89 5.08 -3.04 -0.58
CA SER A 89 6.13 -3.48 -1.50
C SER A 89 7.45 -3.57 -0.75
N PHE A 90 7.92 -4.80 -0.53
CA PHE A 90 9.26 -5.05 -0.04
C PHE A 90 10.18 -5.09 -1.25
N HIS A 91 11.05 -4.10 -1.37
CA HIS A 91 11.84 -3.87 -2.58
C HIS A 91 13.30 -3.63 -2.23
N HIS A 92 14.16 -3.84 -3.20
CA HIS A 92 15.57 -3.51 -3.08
C HIS A 92 15.79 -2.00 -3.16
N THR A 93 16.81 -1.52 -2.44
CA THR A 93 17.17 -0.10 -2.41
C THR A 93 18.56 0.08 -3.04
N GLY A 94 18.95 1.34 -3.24
CA GLY A 94 20.26 1.66 -3.78
C GLY A 94 20.44 1.17 -5.20
N GLU A 95 21.61 0.59 -5.48
CA GLU A 95 21.95 0.10 -6.81
C GLU A 95 21.08 -1.06 -7.28
N GLU A 96 20.52 -1.82 -6.34
CA GLU A 96 19.67 -2.97 -6.66
C GLU A 96 18.20 -2.60 -6.86
N LYS A 97 17.85 -1.36 -6.67
CA LYS A 97 16.48 -0.90 -6.81
C LYS A 97 15.97 -1.17 -8.23
N GLY A 98 14.87 -1.92 -8.32
CA GLY A 98 14.24 -2.26 -9.59
C GLY A 98 14.95 -3.34 -10.39
N LYS A 99 16.06 -3.88 -9.92
CA LYS A 99 16.86 -4.90 -10.64
C LYS A 99 16.54 -6.32 -10.18
N LEU A 100 16.15 -6.49 -8.92
CA LEU A 100 15.88 -7.81 -8.33
C LEU A 100 14.43 -7.92 -7.91
N PRO A 101 13.89 -9.17 -7.85
CA PRO A 101 12.52 -9.39 -7.39
C PRO A 101 12.30 -8.93 -5.98
N GLY A 102 11.08 -8.51 -5.69
CA GLY A 102 10.63 -8.20 -4.35
C GLY A 102 9.33 -8.90 -4.04
N LEU A 103 8.70 -8.54 -2.93
CA LEU A 103 7.41 -9.04 -2.52
C LEU A 103 6.39 -7.91 -2.62
N PHE A 104 5.20 -8.24 -3.10
CA PHE A 104 4.15 -7.25 -3.32
C PHE A 104 2.81 -7.77 -2.82
N PHE A 105 2.13 -6.97 -2.02
CA PHE A 105 0.77 -7.22 -1.55
C PHE A 105 -0.08 -6.00 -1.89
N GLU A 106 -1.31 -6.24 -2.34
CA GLU A 106 -2.22 -5.13 -2.65
C GLU A 106 -3.60 -5.45 -2.08
N VAL A 107 -4.27 -4.43 -1.53
CA VAL A 107 -5.65 -4.50 -1.07
C VAL A 107 -6.46 -3.39 -1.73
N ARG A 108 -7.65 -3.75 -2.21
CA ARG A 108 -8.59 -2.84 -2.87
C ARG A 108 -10.03 -3.25 -2.54
N ASP A 109 -11.01 -2.54 -3.08
CA ASP A 109 -12.42 -2.81 -2.80
C ASP A 109 -12.88 -4.21 -3.21
N SER A 110 -12.22 -4.82 -4.19
CA SER A 110 -12.53 -6.19 -4.63
C SER A 110 -11.82 -7.27 -3.81
N GLY A 111 -11.05 -6.88 -2.78
CA GLY A 111 -10.29 -7.79 -1.94
C GLY A 111 -8.80 -7.53 -2.03
N GLY A 112 -8.01 -8.52 -1.58
CA GLY A 112 -6.57 -8.41 -1.59
C GLY A 112 -5.92 -9.54 -2.36
N PHE A 113 -4.67 -9.33 -2.76
CA PHE A 113 -3.88 -10.38 -3.37
C PHE A 113 -2.40 -10.20 -3.07
N TYR A 114 -1.67 -11.29 -3.22
CA TYR A 114 -0.22 -11.33 -3.05
C TYR A 114 0.41 -11.77 -4.36
N ARG A 115 1.57 -11.20 -4.66
CA ARG A 115 2.44 -11.71 -5.73
C ARG A 115 3.89 -11.41 -5.42
N SER A 116 4.77 -12.27 -5.94
CA SER A 116 6.20 -12.00 -5.98
C SER A 116 6.47 -11.20 -7.26
N GLU A 117 7.14 -10.06 -7.12
CA GLU A 117 7.52 -9.26 -8.28
C GLU A 117 8.80 -9.83 -8.87
N GLU A 118 8.73 -10.18 -10.14
CA GLU A 118 9.89 -10.55 -10.92
C GLU A 118 10.08 -9.50 -12.00
N HIS A 119 11.29 -8.96 -12.07
CA HIS A 119 11.65 -8.05 -13.15
C HIS A 119 12.12 -8.87 -14.34
N THR A 120 11.16 -9.21 -15.20
CA THR A 120 11.49 -9.82 -16.48
C THR A 120 11.93 -8.74 -17.45
N VAL A 121 13.05 -8.94 -18.00
CA VAL A 121 13.60 -8.03 -19.00
C VAL A 121 13.04 -8.36 -20.36
#